data_73ee355318708128df3ca3e8c05b5798
#
_entry.id   73ee355318708128df3ca3e8c05b5798
#
_cell.length_a   1.000
_cell.length_b   1.000
_cell.length_c   1.000
_cell.angle_alpha   90.00
_cell.angle_beta   90.00
_cell.angle_gamma   90.00
#
_symmetry.space_group_name_H-M   'P 1'
#
loop_
_entity.id
_entity.type
_entity.pdbx_description
1 polymer ?
#
loop_
_entity_poly.entity_id
_entity_poly.type
_entity_poly.pdbx_seq_one_letter_code
_entity_poly.pdbx_strand_id
1 'polypeptide(L)' 'MADVSNHLRRFRFDHNEMTQEDLANRVGVSRQTIIAIESGRYTPSLGLAFRLARLFKCRIEDIFSPND' A
#
# COMPACT_ATOMS: atom_id res chain seq x y z
N MET A 1 16.63 4.36 1.79
CA MET A 1 15.43 5.21 1.89
C MET A 1 14.55 5.03 0.68
N ALA A 2 13.25 4.96 0.89
CA ALA A 2 12.34 4.84 -0.25
C ALA A 2 12.20 6.19 -0.95
N ASP A 3 12.06 6.15 -2.27
CA ASP A 3 11.84 7.35 -3.09
C ASP A 3 10.39 7.84 -3.03
N VAL A 4 9.54 7.09 -2.36
CA VAL A 4 8.10 7.31 -2.35
C VAL A 4 7.60 7.18 -0.92
N SER A 5 6.77 8.12 -0.50
CA SER A 5 6.03 8.01 0.75
C SER A 5 4.63 7.50 0.46
N ASN A 6 3.94 6.99 1.49
CA ASN A 6 2.61 6.43 1.27
C ASN A 6 1.69 6.64 2.47
N HIS A 7 0.38 6.54 2.19
CA HIS A 7 -0.67 6.60 3.18
C HIS A 7 -1.42 5.27 3.28
N LEU A 8 -0.74 4.17 2.98
CA LEU A 8 -1.38 2.86 2.89
C LEU A 8 -2.05 2.44 4.19
N ARG A 9 -1.39 2.70 5.32
CA ARG A 9 -1.96 2.39 6.63
C ARG A 9 -3.27 3.11 6.87
N ARG A 10 -3.36 4.37 6.46
CA ARG A 10 -4.57 5.17 6.61
C ARG A 10 -5.71 4.60 5.76
N PHE A 11 -5.40 4.18 4.52
CA PHE A 11 -6.40 3.56 3.66
C PHE A 11 -6.93 2.26 4.28
N ARG A 12 -6.05 1.45 4.89
CA ARG A 12 -6.50 0.25 5.60
C ARG A 12 -7.46 0.62 6.72
N PHE A 13 -7.10 1.60 7.52
CA PHE A 13 -7.91 2.05 8.66
C PHE A 13 -9.29 2.50 8.20
N ASP A 14 -9.33 3.28 7.13
CA ASP A 14 -10.58 3.84 6.62
C ASP A 14 -11.47 2.78 5.96
N HIS A 15 -10.94 1.58 5.75
CA HIS A 15 -11.69 0.45 5.16
C HIS A 15 -11.91 -0.63 6.22
N ASN A 16 -12.72 -0.30 7.22
CA ASN A 16 -13.11 -1.20 8.31
C ASN A 16 -11.90 -1.73 9.10
N GLU A 17 -10.92 -0.88 9.32
CA GLU A 17 -9.71 -1.24 10.07
C GLU A 17 -9.07 -2.53 9.55
N MET A 18 -8.95 -2.61 8.23
CA MET A 18 -8.37 -3.77 7.56
C MET A 18 -6.97 -4.07 8.10
N THR A 19 -6.71 -5.36 8.42
CA THR A 19 -5.39 -5.75 8.91
C THR A 19 -4.38 -5.82 7.77
N GLN A 20 -3.10 -5.79 8.10
CA GLN A 20 -2.03 -5.96 7.11
C GLN A 20 -2.14 -7.31 6.41
N GLU A 21 -2.47 -8.37 7.16
CA GLU A 21 -2.63 -9.70 6.59
C GLU A 21 -3.80 -9.76 5.62
N ASP A 22 -4.93 -9.17 5.98
CA ASP A 22 -6.09 -9.13 5.09
C ASP A 22 -5.75 -8.38 3.80
N LEU A 23 -5.10 -7.23 3.92
CA LEU A 23 -4.67 -6.47 2.74
C LEU A 23 -3.73 -7.30 1.87
N ALA A 24 -2.75 -7.96 2.48
CA ALA A 24 -1.80 -8.79 1.76
C ALA A 24 -2.51 -9.89 0.96
N ASN A 25 -3.46 -10.56 1.60
CA ASN A 25 -4.23 -11.61 0.94
C ASN A 25 -5.04 -11.06 -0.25
N ARG A 26 -5.61 -9.89 -0.10
CA ARG A 26 -6.45 -9.29 -1.14
C ARG A 26 -5.67 -8.87 -2.37
N VAL A 27 -4.42 -8.47 -2.20
CA VAL A 27 -3.59 -8.03 -3.33
C VAL A 27 -2.53 -9.06 -3.73
N GLY A 28 -2.53 -10.24 -3.10
CA GLY A 28 -1.72 -11.35 -3.55
C GLY A 28 -0.24 -11.26 -3.20
N VAL A 29 0.10 -10.68 -2.04
CA VAL A 29 1.47 -10.60 -1.57
C VAL A 29 1.54 -11.08 -0.13
N SER A 30 2.75 -11.19 0.41
CA SER A 30 2.94 -11.58 1.81
C SER A 30 2.67 -10.38 2.73
N ARG A 31 2.34 -10.69 3.99
CA ARG A 31 2.21 -9.67 5.02
C ARG A 31 3.49 -8.86 5.16
N GLN A 32 4.65 -9.53 5.05
CA GLN A 32 5.96 -8.87 5.13
C GLN A 32 6.10 -7.77 4.07
N THR A 33 5.56 -8.01 2.88
CA THR A 33 5.58 -7.01 1.81
C THR A 33 4.78 -5.77 2.20
N ILE A 34 3.60 -5.96 2.78
CA ILE A 34 2.77 -4.83 3.23
C ILE A 34 3.50 -4.06 4.34
N ILE A 35 4.08 -4.77 5.30
CA ILE A 35 4.84 -4.14 6.37
C ILE A 35 5.99 -3.29 5.80
N ALA A 36 6.72 -3.83 4.84
CA ALA A 36 7.86 -3.14 4.21
C ALA A 36 7.40 -1.90 3.46
N ILE A 37 6.26 -1.98 2.76
CA ILE A 37 5.71 -0.81 2.05
C ILE A 37 5.32 0.28 3.05
N GLU A 38 4.57 -0.08 4.08
CA GLU A 38 4.08 0.90 5.05
C GLU A 38 5.22 1.57 5.82
N SER A 39 6.30 0.86 6.04
CA SER A 39 7.46 1.42 6.75
C SER A 39 8.39 2.22 5.83
N GLY A 40 8.12 2.24 4.53
CA GLY A 40 8.94 2.97 3.57
C GLY A 40 10.20 2.25 3.13
N ARG A 41 10.36 0.97 3.49
CA ARG A 41 11.54 0.20 3.10
C ARG A 41 11.46 -0.34 1.68
N TYR A 42 10.27 -0.47 1.16
CA TYR A 42 10.04 -1.10 -0.14
C TYR A 42 9.04 -0.29 -0.94
N THR A 43 9.41 0.03 -2.17
CA THR A 43 8.50 0.69 -3.11
C THR A 43 7.86 -0.41 -3.95
N PRO A 44 6.51 -0.51 -3.97
CA PRO A 44 5.85 -1.58 -4.69
C PRO A 44 6.07 -1.47 -6.20
N SER A 45 5.99 -2.60 -6.88
CA SER A 45 5.96 -2.62 -8.34
C SER A 45 4.73 -1.84 -8.81
N LEU A 46 4.77 -1.40 -10.07
CA LEU A 46 3.63 -0.69 -10.65
C LEU A 46 2.38 -1.57 -10.64
N GLY A 47 2.52 -2.86 -10.92
CA GLY A 47 1.39 -3.79 -10.88
C GLY A 47 0.76 -3.86 -9.50
N LEU A 48 1.58 -3.96 -8.47
CA LEU A 48 1.07 -4.00 -7.09
C LEU A 48 0.42 -2.68 -6.71
N ALA A 49 1.02 -1.55 -7.12
CA ALA A 49 0.45 -0.24 -6.85
C ALA A 49 -0.94 -0.10 -7.48
N PHE A 50 -1.12 -0.60 -8.70
CA PHE A 50 -2.44 -0.59 -9.34
C PHE A 50 -3.44 -1.47 -8.60
N ARG A 51 -3.02 -2.65 -8.12
CA ARG A 51 -3.92 -3.52 -7.37
C ARG A 51 -4.37 -2.87 -6.07
N LEU A 52 -3.46 -2.19 -5.38
CA LEU A 52 -3.80 -1.45 -4.17
C LEU A 52 -4.80 -0.34 -4.46
N ALA A 53 -4.54 0.45 -5.51
CA ALA A 53 -5.43 1.54 -5.89
C ALA A 53 -6.83 1.04 -6.25
N ARG A 54 -6.92 -0.06 -6.99
CA ARG A 54 -8.21 -0.65 -7.35
C ARG A 54 -8.97 -1.14 -6.12
N LEU A 55 -8.27 -1.76 -5.19
CA LEU A 55 -8.90 -2.27 -3.96
C LEU A 55 -9.54 -1.13 -3.18
N PHE A 56 -8.83 -0.02 -3.04
CA PHE A 56 -9.32 1.13 -2.30
C PHE A 56 -10.14 2.10 -3.15
N LYS A 57 -10.34 1.79 -4.42
CA LYS A 57 -11.13 2.60 -5.35
C LYS A 57 -10.64 4.04 -5.42
N CYS A 58 -9.34 4.20 -5.56
CA CYS A 58 -8.67 5.50 -5.61
C CYS A 58 -7.58 5.46 -6.68
N ARG A 59 -6.86 6.55 -6.82
CA ARG A 59 -5.74 6.62 -7.75
C ARG A 59 -4.45 6.27 -7.01
N ILE A 60 -3.44 5.85 -7.76
CA ILE A 60 -2.12 5.57 -7.18
C ILE A 60 -1.61 6.78 -6.41
N GLU A 61 -1.78 7.98 -6.96
CA GLU A 61 -1.31 9.22 -6.35
C GLU A 61 -2.01 9.54 -5.03
N ASP A 62 -3.17 8.94 -4.78
CA ASP A 62 -3.87 9.13 -3.51
C ASP A 62 -3.18 8.33 -2.39
N ILE A 63 -2.52 7.23 -2.75
CA ILE A 63 -1.82 6.37 -1.79
C ILE A 63 -0.34 6.73 -1.70
N PHE A 64 0.29 6.94 -2.85
CA PHE A 64 1.74 7.14 -2.95
C PHE A 64 2.06 8.53 -3.48
N SER A 65 3.10 9.14 -2.94
CA SER A 65 3.58 10.42 -3.43
C SER A 65 5.10 10.43 -3.46
N PRO A 66 5.69 11.23 -4.38
CA PRO A 66 7.14 11.34 -4.45
C PRO A 66 7.70 11.86 -3.12
N ASN A 67 8.84 11.33 -2.74
CA ASN A 67 9.52 11.70 -1.50
C ASN A 67 10.73 12.56 -1.84
N ASP A 68 10.48 13.74 -2.37
CA ASP A 68 11.53 14.67 -2.79
C ASP A 68 11.59 15.95 -1.96
#